data_e57d4b0d3452d1da08c11bbeb4781201
#
_entry.id   e57d4b0d3452d1da08c11bbeb4781201
#
_cell.length_a   1.000
_cell.length_b   1.000
_cell.length_c   1.000
_cell.angle_alpha   90.00
_cell.angle_beta   90.00
_cell.angle_gamma   90.00
#
_symmetry.space_group_name_H-M   'P 1'
#
loop_
_entity.id
_entity.type
_entity.pdbx_description
1 polymer ?
#
loop_
_entity_poly.entity_id
_entity_poly.type
_entity_poly.pdbx_seq_one_letter_code
_entity_poly.pdbx_strand_id
1 'polypeptide(L)'
;VGIFIAVAGIVYLFLFSKRLLPDARPDTAVPDEEMEEGEKLHRVEAVLGARFPGINKKLSDFNFQRHYGAEVKEIKTRSGQRFVTNLNEVVLREGDTLVVMADDTFIPTWGESSVFVLLTNGNDPDTAGKKKRWLALILLVLMIVGATIGELPVTKEMFPDIKLDMFFFVSITTIVMAWTNLFPARKYTKYISWDILITIACAFAISKAMVNSGVADSVAKFIIGLSDDYGPHVLLAMLFIITNLFTELITNNAAAALAFPLALSIAAQLGVSPTPFFVVICMAASASFSTPIGYQTNLIVQGIGNYKFTDFVRIGLPLNIIAFLISIFLIPLIWPF
;
A
#
# COMPACT_ATOMS: atom_id res chain seq x y z
N VAL A 1 -16.44 -1.56 9.72
CA VAL A 1 -16.54 -1.69 8.25
C VAL A 1 -15.31 -2.40 7.70
N GLY A 2 -14.08 -1.95 7.98
CA GLY A 2 -12.85 -2.54 7.44
C GLY A 2 -12.70 -4.05 7.65
N ILE A 3 -13.04 -4.56 8.84
CA ILE A 3 -12.99 -6.00 9.15
C ILE A 3 -13.95 -6.79 8.24
N PHE A 4 -15.14 -6.28 7.99
CA PHE A 4 -16.12 -6.93 7.11
C PHE A 4 -15.62 -6.98 5.67
N ILE A 5 -15.02 -5.89 5.18
CA ILE A 5 -14.40 -5.84 3.85
C ILE A 5 -13.23 -6.84 3.77
N ALA A 6 -12.37 -6.90 4.79
CA ALA A 6 -11.25 -7.82 4.82
C ALA A 6 -11.70 -9.29 4.78
N VAL A 7 -12.67 -9.66 5.62
CA VAL A 7 -13.21 -11.02 5.64
C VAL A 7 -13.88 -11.37 4.31
N ALA A 8 -14.74 -10.49 3.77
CA ALA A 8 -15.39 -10.70 2.48
C ALA A 8 -14.35 -10.82 1.35
N GLY A 9 -13.30 -9.99 1.37
CA GLY A 9 -12.20 -10.04 0.40
C GLY A 9 -11.42 -11.36 0.47
N ILE A 10 -11.07 -11.83 1.66
CA ILE A 10 -10.39 -13.12 1.84
C ILE A 10 -11.26 -14.28 1.32
N VAL A 11 -12.54 -14.29 1.67
CA VAL A 11 -13.48 -15.32 1.19
C VAL A 11 -13.60 -15.27 -0.33
N TYR A 12 -13.75 -14.08 -0.90
CA TYR A 12 -13.80 -13.89 -2.34
C TYR A 12 -12.52 -14.42 -3.03
N LEU A 13 -11.35 -14.03 -2.56
CA LEU A 13 -10.07 -14.48 -3.12
C LEU A 13 -9.93 -16.01 -3.00
N PHE A 14 -10.29 -16.60 -1.87
CA PHE A 14 -10.22 -18.05 -1.70
C PHE A 14 -11.12 -18.81 -2.67
N LEU A 15 -12.32 -18.31 -2.94
CA LEU A 15 -13.28 -18.97 -3.81
C LEU A 15 -13.01 -18.75 -5.31
N PHE A 16 -12.55 -17.56 -5.68
CA PHE A 16 -12.52 -17.15 -7.10
C PHE A 16 -11.13 -17.02 -7.69
N SER A 17 -10.04 -16.95 -6.87
CA SER A 17 -8.69 -16.75 -7.39
C SER A 17 -8.27 -17.82 -8.41
N LYS A 18 -8.57 -19.10 -8.13
CA LYS A 18 -8.26 -20.22 -9.04
C LYS A 18 -8.96 -20.15 -10.40
N ARG A 19 -10.10 -19.42 -10.49
CA ARG A 19 -10.85 -19.28 -11.75
C ARG A 19 -10.49 -18.01 -12.52
N LEU A 20 -10.11 -16.96 -11.79
CA LEU A 20 -9.90 -15.63 -12.37
C LEU A 20 -8.44 -15.37 -12.70
N LEU A 21 -7.52 -15.96 -11.93
CA LEU A 21 -6.09 -15.86 -12.18
C LEU A 21 -5.62 -17.03 -13.04
N PRO A 22 -4.66 -16.81 -13.94
CA PRO A 22 -4.01 -17.89 -14.66
C PRO A 22 -3.29 -18.81 -13.63
N ASP A 23 -3.27 -20.12 -13.92
CA ASP A 23 -2.42 -21.04 -13.19
C ASP A 23 -0.99 -20.50 -13.17
N ALA A 24 -0.29 -20.68 -12.05
CA ALA A 24 1.10 -20.27 -11.90
C ALA A 24 1.85 -20.75 -13.14
N ARG A 25 2.31 -19.81 -13.98
CA ARG A 25 3.12 -20.19 -15.14
C ARG A 25 4.30 -20.93 -14.58
N PRO A 26 4.56 -22.18 -15.03
CA PRO A 26 5.67 -22.92 -14.51
C PRO A 26 6.90 -22.00 -14.64
N ASP A 27 7.50 -21.67 -13.50
CA ASP A 27 8.86 -21.19 -13.50
C ASP A 27 9.61 -22.25 -14.28
N THR A 28 9.92 -21.97 -15.53
CA THR A 28 10.96 -22.71 -16.20
C THR A 28 12.20 -22.34 -15.41
N ALA A 29 12.40 -23.06 -14.32
CA ALA A 29 13.62 -22.98 -13.55
C ALA A 29 14.72 -23.12 -14.58
N VAL A 30 15.53 -22.08 -14.75
CA VAL A 30 16.83 -22.28 -15.36
C VAL A 30 17.45 -23.35 -14.46
N PRO A 31 17.86 -24.51 -14.99
CA PRO A 31 18.52 -25.52 -14.16
C PRO A 31 19.62 -24.79 -13.41
N ASP A 32 19.73 -25.07 -12.11
CA ASP A 32 20.90 -24.63 -11.35
C ASP A 32 22.11 -25.20 -12.08
N GLU A 33 22.72 -24.39 -12.97
CA GLU A 33 24.01 -24.73 -13.55
C GLU A 33 24.95 -24.89 -12.37
N GLU A 34 25.48 -26.09 -12.22
CA GLU A 34 26.48 -26.45 -11.22
C GLU A 34 27.61 -25.41 -11.30
N MET A 35 27.64 -24.51 -10.30
CA MET A 35 28.64 -23.47 -10.22
C MET A 35 29.96 -24.06 -9.75
N GLU A 36 31.03 -23.73 -10.45
CA GLU A 36 32.39 -23.97 -10.02
C GLU A 36 32.63 -23.38 -8.62
N GLU A 37 33.27 -24.17 -7.77
CA GLU A 37 33.67 -23.82 -6.40
C GLU A 37 34.58 -22.57 -6.39
N GLY A 38 34.02 -21.38 -6.07
CA GLY A 38 34.85 -20.18 -5.95
C GLY A 38 34.24 -19.05 -5.10
N GLU A 39 33.00 -18.68 -5.32
CA GLU A 39 32.28 -17.69 -4.52
C GLU A 39 30.83 -18.15 -4.33
N LYS A 40 30.35 -18.20 -3.09
CA LYS A 40 28.94 -18.53 -2.78
C LYS A 40 28.03 -17.38 -3.22
N LEU A 41 27.77 -17.31 -4.54
CA LEU A 41 26.78 -16.42 -5.08
C LEU A 41 25.39 -17.04 -4.91
N HIS A 42 24.47 -16.25 -4.37
CA HIS A 42 23.08 -16.66 -4.17
C HIS A 42 22.17 -15.97 -5.19
N ARG A 43 21.16 -16.71 -5.62
CA ARG A 43 20.10 -16.15 -6.47
C ARG A 43 19.19 -15.26 -5.62
N VAL A 44 19.11 -13.96 -5.97
CA VAL A 44 18.27 -12.98 -5.30
C VAL A 44 17.29 -12.38 -6.30
N GLU A 45 16.02 -12.29 -5.93
CA GLU A 45 15.02 -11.55 -6.68
C GLU A 45 14.89 -10.14 -6.12
N ALA A 46 15.10 -9.14 -6.98
CA ALA A 46 15.10 -7.72 -6.64
C ALA A 46 14.01 -7.01 -7.44
N VAL A 47 12.95 -6.55 -6.78
CA VAL A 47 11.89 -5.74 -7.41
C VAL A 47 12.31 -4.28 -7.40
N LEU A 48 12.34 -3.65 -8.57
CA LEU A 48 12.77 -2.25 -8.74
C LEU A 48 11.74 -1.27 -8.19
N GLY A 49 12.16 -0.41 -7.29
CA GLY A 49 11.36 0.70 -6.78
C GLY A 49 11.46 1.96 -7.64
N ALA A 50 10.55 2.91 -7.40
CA ALA A 50 10.53 4.22 -8.10
C ALA A 50 11.85 5.01 -7.97
N ARG A 51 12.62 4.76 -6.89
CA ARG A 51 13.90 5.45 -6.62
C ARG A 51 15.11 4.74 -7.19
N PHE A 52 14.91 3.67 -7.96
CA PHE A 52 16.03 3.01 -8.61
C PHE A 52 16.66 3.93 -9.67
N PRO A 53 17.98 4.24 -9.62
CA PRO A 53 18.61 5.22 -10.50
C PRO A 53 18.65 4.82 -11.99
N GLY A 54 18.42 3.55 -12.30
CA GLY A 54 18.36 2.99 -13.65
C GLY A 54 16.96 2.99 -14.27
N ILE A 55 15.93 3.56 -13.63
CA ILE A 55 14.58 3.65 -14.20
C ILE A 55 14.61 4.43 -15.52
N ASN A 56 13.91 3.89 -16.53
CA ASN A 56 13.86 4.39 -17.91
C ASN A 56 15.22 4.38 -18.67
N LYS A 57 16.22 3.65 -18.16
CA LYS A 57 17.49 3.41 -18.85
C LYS A 57 17.58 1.96 -19.29
N LYS A 58 18.36 1.70 -20.34
CA LYS A 58 18.72 0.32 -20.69
C LYS A 58 19.67 -0.25 -19.65
N LEU A 59 19.66 -1.58 -19.46
CA LEU A 59 20.60 -2.22 -18.55
C LEU A 59 22.06 -1.97 -18.98
N SER A 60 22.33 -1.87 -20.30
CA SER A 60 23.65 -1.50 -20.84
C SER A 60 24.15 -0.13 -20.36
N ASP A 61 23.24 0.85 -20.24
CA ASP A 61 23.56 2.22 -19.87
C ASP A 61 23.73 2.38 -18.35
N PHE A 62 23.23 1.38 -17.61
CA PHE A 62 23.30 1.31 -16.16
C PHE A 62 24.10 0.09 -15.72
N ASN A 63 25.37 0.28 -15.42
CA ASN A 63 26.21 -0.82 -14.97
C ASN A 63 25.81 -1.31 -13.58
N PHE A 64 24.86 -2.26 -13.54
CA PHE A 64 24.28 -2.80 -12.30
C PHE A 64 25.34 -3.46 -11.41
N GLN A 65 26.24 -4.24 -12.02
CA GLN A 65 27.31 -4.94 -11.29
C GLN A 65 28.25 -3.97 -10.56
N ARG A 66 28.62 -2.86 -11.22
CA ARG A 66 29.49 -1.85 -10.60
C ARG A 66 28.83 -1.11 -9.44
N HIS A 67 27.51 -0.88 -9.52
CA HIS A 67 26.79 -0.11 -8.51
C HIS A 67 26.33 -0.96 -7.32
N TYR A 68 25.97 -2.21 -7.57
CA TYR A 68 25.35 -3.07 -6.59
C TYR A 68 26.13 -4.33 -6.25
N GLY A 69 27.21 -4.64 -6.97
CA GLY A 69 28.02 -5.83 -6.70
C GLY A 69 27.35 -7.15 -7.10
N ALA A 70 26.31 -7.11 -7.92
CA ALA A 70 25.54 -8.28 -8.32
C ALA A 70 25.37 -8.34 -9.85
N GLU A 71 25.34 -9.55 -10.40
CA GLU A 71 25.16 -9.78 -11.84
C GLU A 71 23.70 -10.08 -12.15
N VAL A 72 23.11 -9.37 -13.13
CA VAL A 72 21.74 -9.63 -13.58
C VAL A 72 21.70 -10.81 -14.52
N LYS A 73 20.98 -11.88 -14.17
CA LYS A 73 20.81 -13.08 -15.00
C LYS A 73 19.49 -13.12 -15.75
N GLU A 74 18.46 -12.40 -15.22
CA GLU A 74 17.13 -12.40 -15.80
C GLU A 74 16.40 -11.11 -15.45
N ILE A 75 15.55 -10.64 -16.36
CA ILE A 75 14.65 -9.51 -16.14
C ILE A 75 13.22 -9.99 -16.40
N LYS A 76 12.36 -9.87 -15.40
CA LYS A 76 10.91 -10.08 -15.51
C LYS A 76 10.25 -8.70 -15.54
N THR A 77 9.69 -8.29 -16.66
CA THR A 77 9.01 -7.00 -16.75
C THR A 77 7.62 -7.06 -16.14
N ARG A 78 7.13 -5.94 -15.66
CA ARG A 78 5.76 -5.83 -15.14
C ARG A 78 4.66 -6.21 -16.16
N SER A 79 4.98 -6.26 -17.46
CA SER A 79 4.06 -6.74 -18.50
C SER A 79 4.02 -8.27 -18.62
N GLY A 80 4.81 -8.99 -17.81
CA GLY A 80 4.90 -10.43 -17.81
C GLY A 80 5.81 -11.00 -18.90
N GLN A 81 6.66 -10.15 -19.50
CA GLN A 81 7.71 -10.63 -20.41
C GLN A 81 8.95 -10.97 -19.61
N ARG A 82 9.58 -12.07 -19.97
CA ARG A 82 10.78 -12.59 -19.34
C ARG A 82 11.94 -12.54 -20.34
N PHE A 83 13.03 -11.93 -19.94
CA PHE A 83 14.25 -11.81 -20.72
C PHE A 83 15.37 -12.55 -19.99
N VAL A 84 15.97 -13.55 -20.65
CA VAL A 84 17.15 -14.29 -20.19
C VAL A 84 18.33 -14.00 -21.10
N THR A 85 18.04 -13.63 -22.35
CA THR A 85 19.02 -13.22 -23.37
C THR A 85 18.78 -11.77 -23.75
N ASN A 86 19.81 -11.10 -24.26
CA ASN A 86 19.77 -9.68 -24.66
C ASN A 86 19.33 -8.72 -23.55
N LEU A 87 19.70 -9.02 -22.29
CA LEU A 87 19.36 -8.22 -21.11
C LEU A 87 19.78 -6.76 -21.23
N ASN A 88 20.86 -6.50 -21.94
CA ASN A 88 21.45 -5.17 -22.12
C ASN A 88 20.55 -4.19 -22.87
N GLU A 89 19.61 -4.67 -23.69
CA GLU A 89 18.71 -3.81 -24.47
C GLU A 89 17.40 -3.51 -23.74
N VAL A 90 17.15 -4.20 -22.63
CA VAL A 90 15.90 -4.04 -21.87
C VAL A 90 15.91 -2.70 -21.12
N VAL A 91 14.88 -1.90 -21.31
CA VAL A 91 14.65 -0.67 -20.56
C VAL A 91 14.00 -1.01 -19.23
N LEU A 92 14.68 -0.71 -18.14
CA LEU A 92 14.24 -0.97 -16.79
C LEU A 92 13.11 -0.03 -16.36
N ARG A 93 12.07 -0.56 -15.75
CA ARG A 93 10.93 0.21 -15.26
C ARG A 93 10.65 -0.13 -13.80
N GLU A 94 9.97 0.78 -13.12
CA GLU A 94 9.45 0.52 -11.78
C GLU A 94 8.54 -0.70 -11.78
N GLY A 95 8.72 -1.59 -10.79
CA GLY A 95 7.98 -2.85 -10.67
C GLY A 95 8.55 -4.01 -11.51
N ASP A 96 9.60 -3.79 -12.31
CA ASP A 96 10.32 -4.90 -12.93
C ASP A 96 11.10 -5.68 -11.87
N THR A 97 11.20 -6.99 -12.05
CA THR A 97 11.96 -7.87 -11.16
C THR A 97 13.25 -8.30 -11.85
N LEU A 98 14.37 -8.00 -11.22
CA LEU A 98 15.67 -8.50 -11.62
C LEU A 98 15.99 -9.76 -10.83
N VAL A 99 16.39 -10.82 -11.51
CA VAL A 99 17.02 -11.99 -10.90
C VAL A 99 18.52 -11.78 -10.98
N VAL A 100 19.14 -11.63 -9.82
CA VAL A 100 20.57 -11.32 -9.72
C VAL A 100 21.31 -12.42 -8.98
N MET A 101 22.57 -12.61 -9.34
CA MET A 101 23.51 -13.42 -8.58
C MET A 101 24.35 -12.49 -7.72
N ALA A 102 24.27 -12.66 -6.39
CA ALA A 102 24.87 -11.77 -5.43
C ALA A 102 25.47 -12.55 -4.26
N ASP A 103 26.43 -11.95 -3.56
CA ASP A 103 27.03 -12.48 -2.35
C ASP A 103 26.11 -12.33 -1.11
N ASP A 104 26.51 -12.92 0.00
CA ASP A 104 25.78 -12.87 1.29
C ASP A 104 25.62 -11.43 1.85
N THR A 105 26.40 -10.46 1.35
CA THR A 105 26.37 -9.08 1.83
C THR A 105 25.34 -8.22 1.09
N PHE A 106 24.83 -8.70 -0.04
CA PHE A 106 23.92 -7.93 -0.90
C PHE A 106 22.60 -7.59 -0.19
N ILE A 107 21.92 -8.59 0.39
CA ILE A 107 20.66 -8.37 1.11
C ILE A 107 20.84 -7.52 2.35
N PRO A 108 21.82 -7.76 3.26
CA PRO A 108 22.08 -6.88 4.40
C PRO A 108 22.39 -5.42 3.98
N THR A 109 23.05 -5.22 2.84
CA THR A 109 23.43 -3.89 2.36
C THR A 109 22.28 -3.15 1.72
N TRP A 110 21.50 -3.81 0.88
CA TRP A 110 20.48 -3.19 0.02
C TRP A 110 19.04 -3.48 0.44
N GLY A 111 18.81 -4.47 1.30
CA GLY A 111 17.46 -4.91 1.73
C GLY A 111 16.65 -3.83 2.42
N GLU A 112 17.32 -2.88 3.07
CA GLU A 112 16.66 -1.72 3.70
C GLU A 112 16.68 -0.45 2.81
N SER A 113 17.14 -0.55 1.55
CA SER A 113 17.19 0.60 0.66
C SER A 113 15.84 0.87 0.01
N SER A 114 15.52 2.13 -0.25
CA SER A 114 14.32 2.50 -1.01
C SER A 114 14.46 2.27 -2.52
N VAL A 115 15.58 1.71 -2.95
CA VAL A 115 15.91 1.42 -4.35
C VAL A 115 15.19 0.16 -4.81
N PHE A 116 15.13 -0.85 -3.93
CA PHE A 116 14.40 -2.09 -4.17
C PHE A 116 13.17 -2.13 -3.27
N VAL A 117 12.02 -2.47 -3.84
CA VAL A 117 10.77 -2.64 -3.07
C VAL A 117 10.79 -3.97 -2.32
N LEU A 118 11.41 -4.97 -2.90
CA LEU A 118 11.60 -6.29 -2.31
C LEU A 118 12.94 -6.86 -2.74
N LEU A 119 13.68 -7.46 -1.79
CA LEU A 119 14.80 -8.33 -2.03
C LEU A 119 14.54 -9.66 -1.32
N THR A 120 14.57 -10.76 -2.04
CA THR A 120 14.40 -12.10 -1.46
C THR A 120 15.38 -13.09 -2.06
N ASN A 121 16.04 -13.84 -1.18
CA ASN A 121 16.67 -15.09 -1.56
C ASN A 121 15.80 -16.21 -1.01
N GLY A 122 15.47 -17.23 -1.75
CA GLY A 122 14.61 -18.33 -1.35
C GLY A 122 14.99 -19.05 -0.03
N ASN A 123 16.06 -18.63 0.63
CA ASN A 123 16.63 -19.18 1.86
C ASN A 123 16.84 -18.12 2.94
N ASP A 124 15.85 -17.25 3.18
CA ASP A 124 15.99 -16.23 4.22
C ASP A 124 16.07 -16.91 5.62
N PRO A 125 17.23 -16.90 6.31
CA PRO A 125 17.27 -17.36 7.67
C PRO A 125 16.53 -16.32 8.52
N ASP A 126 15.61 -16.80 9.32
CA ASP A 126 14.83 -16.08 10.34
C ASP A 126 15.73 -15.12 11.17
N THR A 127 15.96 -13.90 10.65
CA THR A 127 16.85 -12.91 11.25
C THR A 127 16.32 -12.35 12.57
N ALA A 128 15.02 -12.43 12.79
CA ALA A 128 14.41 -12.09 14.08
C ALA A 128 14.05 -13.38 14.84
N GLY A 129 14.72 -13.65 15.95
CA GLY A 129 14.40 -14.81 16.81
C GLY A 129 12.89 -14.86 17.13
N LYS A 130 12.32 -16.07 17.20
CA LYS A 130 10.88 -16.31 17.44
C LYS A 130 10.32 -15.44 18.61
N LYS A 131 11.09 -15.24 19.66
CA LYS A 131 10.72 -14.40 20.82
C LYS A 131 10.51 -12.93 20.43
N LYS A 132 11.36 -12.34 19.60
CA LYS A 132 11.23 -10.95 19.15
C LYS A 132 10.02 -10.73 18.25
N ARG A 133 9.71 -11.70 17.38
CA ARG A 133 8.49 -11.64 16.53
C ARG A 133 7.22 -11.67 17.37
N TRP A 134 7.13 -12.59 18.34
CA TRP A 134 5.99 -12.66 19.25
C TRP A 134 5.86 -11.40 20.10
N LEU A 135 6.97 -10.84 20.60
CA LEU A 135 6.95 -9.59 21.35
C LEU A 135 6.42 -8.42 20.50
N ALA A 136 6.89 -8.30 19.24
CA ALA A 136 6.40 -7.26 18.33
C ALA A 136 4.89 -7.39 18.06
N LEU A 137 4.41 -8.62 17.85
CA LEU A 137 2.99 -8.88 17.62
C LEU A 137 2.14 -8.57 18.86
N ILE A 138 2.60 -8.96 20.05
CA ILE A 138 1.90 -8.64 21.31
C ILE A 138 1.83 -7.13 21.51
N LEU A 139 2.93 -6.41 21.31
CA LEU A 139 2.95 -4.95 21.43
C LEU A 139 2.01 -4.27 20.42
N LEU A 140 1.94 -4.76 19.18
CA LEU A 140 1.01 -4.27 18.19
C LEU A 140 -0.45 -4.46 18.62
N VAL A 141 -0.79 -5.67 19.09
CA VAL A 141 -2.15 -5.98 19.57
C VAL A 141 -2.50 -5.12 20.77
N LEU A 142 -1.60 -5.00 21.75
CA LEU A 142 -1.83 -4.16 22.94
C LEU A 142 -2.01 -2.69 22.57
N MET A 143 -1.28 -2.17 21.60
CA MET A 143 -1.43 -0.82 21.09
C MET A 143 -2.84 -0.60 20.51
N ILE A 144 -3.30 -1.49 19.64
CA ILE A 144 -4.62 -1.38 18.99
C ILE A 144 -5.75 -1.52 20.02
N VAL A 145 -5.66 -2.53 20.90
CA VAL A 145 -6.67 -2.75 21.96
C VAL A 145 -6.68 -1.58 22.94
N GLY A 146 -5.50 -1.09 23.35
CA GLY A 146 -5.38 0.06 24.24
C GLY A 146 -6.02 1.31 23.66
N ALA A 147 -5.70 1.63 22.38
CA ALA A 147 -6.29 2.76 21.69
C ALA A 147 -7.81 2.63 21.54
N THR A 148 -8.31 1.42 21.27
CA THR A 148 -9.75 1.17 21.15
C THR A 148 -10.46 1.35 22.51
N ILE A 149 -9.88 0.84 23.61
CA ILE A 149 -10.40 1.01 24.96
C ILE A 149 -10.33 2.48 25.39
N GLY A 150 -9.27 3.19 25.03
CA GLY A 150 -9.09 4.62 25.34
C GLY A 150 -10.18 5.52 24.74
N GLU A 151 -10.73 5.12 23.59
CA GLU A 151 -11.82 5.86 22.92
C GLU A 151 -13.22 5.56 23.51
N LEU A 152 -13.38 4.57 24.38
CA LEU A 152 -14.67 4.26 24.99
C LEU A 152 -15.15 5.39 25.93
N PRO A 153 -16.46 5.71 25.96
CA PRO A 153 -17.01 6.76 26.83
C PRO A 153 -16.64 6.58 28.30
N VAL A 154 -16.68 5.35 28.80
CA VAL A 154 -16.34 4.99 30.18
C VAL A 154 -14.88 5.36 30.51
N THR A 155 -13.96 5.14 29.58
CA THR A 155 -12.53 5.45 29.81
C THR A 155 -12.30 6.96 29.80
N LYS A 156 -13.01 7.70 28.94
CA LYS A 156 -12.93 9.16 28.87
C LYS A 156 -13.49 9.83 30.14
N GLU A 157 -14.53 9.26 30.73
CA GLU A 157 -15.06 9.72 32.03
C GLU A 157 -14.12 9.42 33.19
N MET A 158 -13.42 8.27 33.16
CA MET A 158 -12.47 7.87 34.21
C MET A 158 -11.16 8.67 34.16
N PHE A 159 -10.71 9.11 32.98
CA PHE A 159 -9.48 9.84 32.78
C PHE A 159 -9.69 11.10 31.93
N PRO A 160 -10.40 12.12 32.45
CA PRO A 160 -10.77 13.30 31.66
C PRO A 160 -9.57 14.14 31.22
N ASP A 161 -8.49 14.14 31.98
CA ASP A 161 -7.30 14.96 31.75
C ASP A 161 -6.27 14.28 30.80
N ILE A 162 -6.43 13.00 30.50
CA ILE A 162 -5.48 12.23 29.71
C ILE A 162 -6.13 11.80 28.39
N LYS A 163 -5.58 12.24 27.27
CA LYS A 163 -6.00 11.78 25.94
C LYS A 163 -5.39 10.41 25.66
N LEU A 164 -6.14 9.35 25.99
CA LEU A 164 -5.78 7.96 25.71
C LEU A 164 -6.14 7.59 24.26
N ASP A 165 -5.62 8.37 23.31
CA ASP A 165 -5.85 8.20 21.89
C ASP A 165 -4.79 7.28 21.25
N MET A 166 -4.95 7.05 19.96
CA MET A 166 -4.01 6.23 19.16
C MET A 166 -2.57 6.77 19.24
N PHE A 167 -2.39 8.10 19.28
CA PHE A 167 -1.07 8.71 19.36
C PHE A 167 -0.35 8.38 20.67
N PHE A 168 -1.07 8.38 21.78
CA PHE A 168 -0.53 8.00 23.10
C PHE A 168 -0.01 6.56 23.09
N PHE A 169 -0.83 5.60 22.63
CA PHE A 169 -0.45 4.19 22.61
C PHE A 169 0.65 3.89 21.59
N VAL A 170 0.65 4.53 20.43
CA VAL A 170 1.73 4.41 19.44
C VAL A 170 3.04 4.92 20.02
N SER A 171 3.03 6.06 20.71
CA SER A 171 4.23 6.65 21.31
C SER A 171 4.84 5.71 22.36
N ILE A 172 4.03 5.20 23.28
CA ILE A 172 4.49 4.23 24.30
C ILE A 172 5.03 2.97 23.64
N THR A 173 4.29 2.40 22.70
CA THR A 173 4.71 1.17 22.00
C THR A 173 6.04 1.38 21.29
N THR A 174 6.22 2.52 20.61
CA THR A 174 7.47 2.86 19.92
C THR A 174 8.66 2.95 20.90
N ILE A 175 8.46 3.58 22.06
CA ILE A 175 9.49 3.68 23.10
C ILE A 175 9.86 2.28 23.61
N VAL A 176 8.88 1.42 23.91
CA VAL A 176 9.11 0.05 24.36
C VAL A 176 9.83 -0.77 23.30
N MET A 177 9.44 -0.66 22.03
CA MET A 177 10.11 -1.34 20.92
C MET A 177 11.56 -0.88 20.74
N ALA A 178 11.84 0.40 20.91
CA ALA A 178 13.19 0.93 20.88
C ALA A 178 14.03 0.41 22.07
N TRP A 179 13.46 0.38 23.26
CA TRP A 179 14.13 -0.12 24.47
C TRP A 179 14.43 -1.62 24.40
N THR A 180 13.51 -2.40 23.84
CA THR A 180 13.71 -3.86 23.66
C THR A 180 14.59 -4.22 22.45
N ASN A 181 15.17 -3.22 21.76
CA ASN A 181 15.98 -3.42 20.55
C ASN A 181 15.27 -4.25 19.46
N LEU A 182 13.96 -4.04 19.28
CA LEU A 182 13.22 -4.61 18.17
C LEU A 182 13.56 -3.90 16.86
N PHE A 183 13.91 -2.62 16.93
CA PHE A 183 14.51 -1.89 15.81
C PHE A 183 15.66 -1.00 16.31
N PRO A 184 16.67 -0.71 15.48
CA PRO A 184 17.81 0.11 15.87
C PRO A 184 17.40 1.59 15.98
N ALA A 185 17.34 2.12 17.22
CA ALA A 185 16.91 3.50 17.49
C ALA A 185 17.73 4.58 16.74
N ARG A 186 18.99 4.28 16.40
CA ARG A 186 19.84 5.20 15.63
C ARG A 186 19.42 5.41 14.16
N LYS A 187 18.56 4.52 13.63
CA LYS A 187 18.12 4.55 12.23
C LYS A 187 16.66 4.98 12.08
N TYR A 188 16.03 5.53 13.14
CA TYR A 188 14.59 5.85 13.12
C TYR A 188 14.20 6.78 11.97
N THR A 189 15.03 7.76 11.62
CA THR A 189 14.76 8.69 10.51
C THR A 189 14.74 8.00 9.14
N LYS A 190 15.41 6.85 9.00
CA LYS A 190 15.42 6.07 7.77
C LYS A 190 14.06 5.42 7.49
N TYR A 191 13.29 5.12 8.54
CA TYR A 191 11.96 4.51 8.43
C TYR A 191 10.84 5.54 8.24
N ILE A 192 11.16 6.85 8.32
CA ILE A 192 10.20 7.91 8.05
C ILE A 192 10.09 8.09 6.53
N SER A 193 8.89 7.83 5.99
CA SER A 193 8.58 8.10 4.59
C SER A 193 8.30 9.60 4.41
N TRP A 194 9.35 10.39 4.21
CA TRP A 194 9.24 11.84 4.05
C TRP A 194 8.35 12.25 2.89
N ASP A 195 8.34 11.49 1.82
CA ASP A 195 7.47 11.67 0.64
C ASP A 195 5.99 11.63 1.03
N ILE A 196 5.59 10.70 1.93
CA ILE A 196 4.21 10.61 2.41
C ILE A 196 3.88 11.85 3.24
N LEU A 197 4.75 12.27 4.15
CA LEU A 197 4.53 13.45 4.97
C LEU A 197 4.43 14.73 4.13
N ILE A 198 5.32 14.90 3.15
CA ILE A 198 5.28 16.03 2.23
C ILE A 198 4.01 16.00 1.38
N THR A 199 3.63 14.82 0.86
CA THR A 199 2.38 14.66 0.09
C THR A 199 1.17 15.06 0.91
N ILE A 200 1.08 14.63 2.17
CA ILE A 200 -0.01 15.00 3.08
C ILE A 200 -0.02 16.51 3.32
N ALA A 201 1.14 17.13 3.59
CA ALA A 201 1.25 18.57 3.80
C ALA A 201 0.81 19.37 2.55
N CYS A 202 1.26 18.96 1.35
CA CYS A 202 0.83 19.56 0.09
C CYS A 202 -0.66 19.37 -0.16
N ALA A 203 -1.21 18.20 0.17
CA ALA A 203 -2.63 17.92 0.03
C ALA A 203 -3.49 18.81 0.93
N PHE A 204 -3.06 19.06 2.18
CA PHE A 204 -3.72 20.06 3.04
C PHE A 204 -3.67 21.48 2.47
N ALA A 205 -2.54 21.87 1.86
CA ALA A 205 -2.42 23.17 1.20
C ALA A 205 -3.39 23.29 0.01
N ILE A 206 -3.48 22.26 -0.84
CA ILE A 206 -4.43 22.18 -1.96
C ILE A 206 -5.87 22.22 -1.44
N SER A 207 -6.18 21.42 -0.42
CA SER A 207 -7.49 21.39 0.24
C SER A 207 -7.89 22.80 0.72
N LYS A 208 -6.98 23.51 1.40
CA LYS A 208 -7.22 24.88 1.85
C LYS A 208 -7.44 25.85 0.70
N ALA A 209 -6.67 25.71 -0.38
CA ALA A 209 -6.85 26.51 -1.59
C ALA A 209 -8.21 26.26 -2.26
N MET A 210 -8.64 25.00 -2.37
CA MET A 210 -9.96 24.62 -2.91
C MET A 210 -11.12 25.22 -2.10
N VAL A 211 -11.02 25.19 -0.77
CA VAL A 211 -12.02 25.83 0.11
C VAL A 211 -12.01 27.33 -0.05
N ASN A 212 -10.83 27.98 0.01
CA ASN A 212 -10.73 29.43 -0.08
C ASN A 212 -11.14 30.01 -1.45
N SER A 213 -10.95 29.26 -2.53
CA SER A 213 -11.34 29.65 -3.90
C SER A 213 -12.81 29.36 -4.24
N GLY A 214 -13.54 28.63 -3.36
CA GLY A 214 -14.91 28.18 -3.62
C GLY A 214 -15.02 27.04 -4.63
N VAL A 215 -13.90 26.48 -5.10
CA VAL A 215 -13.91 25.35 -6.03
C VAL A 215 -14.55 24.11 -5.38
N ALA A 216 -14.21 23.84 -4.10
CA ALA A 216 -14.80 22.71 -3.37
C ALA A 216 -16.34 22.82 -3.32
N ASP A 217 -16.87 24.01 -3.04
CA ASP A 217 -18.32 24.26 -3.01
C ASP A 217 -18.97 24.13 -4.38
N SER A 218 -18.29 24.59 -5.44
CA SER A 218 -18.79 24.48 -6.80
C SER A 218 -18.88 23.02 -7.25
N VAL A 219 -17.84 22.22 -6.96
CA VAL A 219 -17.82 20.78 -7.25
C VAL A 219 -18.87 20.05 -6.41
N ALA A 220 -19.01 20.39 -5.12
CA ALA A 220 -20.02 19.79 -4.25
C ALA A 220 -21.43 20.09 -4.76
N LYS A 221 -21.74 21.33 -5.16
CA LYS A 221 -23.04 21.70 -5.76
C LYS A 221 -23.31 20.95 -7.06
N PHE A 222 -22.27 20.76 -7.90
CA PHE A 222 -22.40 19.97 -9.11
C PHE A 222 -22.74 18.50 -8.82
N ILE A 223 -22.04 17.89 -7.84
CA ILE A 223 -22.28 16.50 -7.41
C ILE A 223 -23.68 16.36 -6.79
N ILE A 224 -24.09 17.34 -5.94
CA ILE A 224 -25.43 17.37 -5.34
C ILE A 224 -26.51 17.53 -6.44
N GLY A 225 -26.29 18.40 -7.42
CA GLY A 225 -27.21 18.58 -8.52
C GLY A 225 -27.37 17.35 -9.42
N LEU A 226 -26.35 16.47 -9.51
CA LEU A 226 -26.47 15.18 -10.19
C LEU A 226 -27.29 14.15 -9.41
N SER A 227 -27.49 14.39 -8.12
CA SER A 227 -28.17 13.45 -7.19
C SER A 227 -29.60 13.87 -6.87
N ASP A 228 -30.21 14.81 -7.64
CA ASP A 228 -31.53 15.38 -7.41
C ASP A 228 -32.50 14.38 -6.74
N ASP A 229 -32.97 14.70 -5.53
CA ASP A 229 -33.92 13.94 -4.70
C ASP A 229 -33.47 12.60 -4.07
N TYR A 230 -32.25 12.11 -4.32
CA TYR A 230 -31.81 10.79 -3.82
C TYR A 230 -31.18 10.77 -2.41
N GLY A 231 -30.99 11.93 -1.79
CA GLY A 231 -30.48 12.03 -0.41
C GLY A 231 -29.01 11.72 -0.21
N PRO A 232 -28.51 11.76 1.07
CA PRO A 232 -27.07 11.65 1.38
C PRO A 232 -26.43 10.31 1.05
N HIS A 233 -27.22 9.23 0.93
CA HIS A 233 -26.70 7.90 0.58
C HIS A 233 -26.13 7.84 -0.84
N VAL A 234 -26.78 8.50 -1.81
CA VAL A 234 -26.28 8.53 -3.18
C VAL A 234 -25.00 9.36 -3.25
N LEU A 235 -24.93 10.47 -2.52
CA LEU A 235 -23.72 11.29 -2.44
C LEU A 235 -22.57 10.53 -1.79
N LEU A 236 -22.85 9.71 -0.78
CA LEU A 236 -21.87 8.80 -0.18
C LEU A 236 -21.34 7.81 -1.23
N ALA A 237 -22.23 7.23 -2.04
CA ALA A 237 -21.84 6.30 -3.11
C ALA A 237 -21.02 6.99 -4.21
N MET A 238 -21.41 8.19 -4.64
CA MET A 238 -20.66 8.98 -5.63
C MET A 238 -19.26 9.33 -5.10
N LEU A 239 -19.15 9.75 -3.85
CA LEU A 239 -17.87 10.07 -3.23
C LEU A 239 -16.96 8.83 -3.13
N PHE A 240 -17.53 7.65 -2.82
CA PHE A 240 -16.78 6.39 -2.87
C PHE A 240 -16.21 6.16 -4.26
N ILE A 241 -17.06 6.22 -5.30
CA ILE A 241 -16.64 5.94 -6.69
C ILE A 241 -15.55 6.93 -7.13
N ILE A 242 -15.71 8.21 -6.88
CA ILE A 242 -14.73 9.25 -7.24
C ILE A 242 -13.40 8.98 -6.53
N THR A 243 -13.44 8.72 -5.23
CA THR A 243 -12.23 8.45 -4.44
C THR A 243 -11.56 7.13 -4.89
N ASN A 244 -12.36 6.11 -5.20
CA ASN A 244 -11.85 4.84 -5.69
C ASN A 244 -11.20 4.97 -7.07
N LEU A 245 -11.76 5.76 -7.98
CA LEU A 245 -11.12 6.07 -9.26
C LEU A 245 -9.79 6.81 -9.07
N PHE A 246 -9.73 7.75 -8.14
CA PHE A 246 -8.48 8.44 -7.85
C PHE A 246 -7.41 7.48 -7.32
N THR A 247 -7.75 6.60 -6.37
CA THR A 247 -6.77 5.69 -5.78
C THR A 247 -6.24 4.64 -6.75
N GLU A 248 -6.98 4.31 -7.79
CA GLU A 248 -6.51 3.42 -8.86
C GLU A 248 -5.45 4.09 -9.78
N LEU A 249 -5.40 5.43 -9.80
CA LEU A 249 -4.50 6.23 -10.65
C LEU A 249 -3.33 6.86 -9.88
N ILE A 250 -3.56 7.20 -8.60
CA ILE A 250 -2.60 7.85 -7.71
C ILE A 250 -2.51 7.09 -6.38
N THR A 251 -1.64 7.53 -5.47
CA THR A 251 -1.51 6.87 -4.16
C THR A 251 -2.76 7.06 -3.29
N ASN A 252 -3.03 6.09 -2.40
CA ASN A 252 -4.17 6.12 -1.47
C ASN A 252 -4.22 7.42 -0.65
N ASN A 253 -3.05 7.88 -0.17
CA ASN A 253 -2.95 9.11 0.62
C ASN A 253 -3.33 10.34 -0.19
N ALA A 254 -2.90 10.43 -1.45
CA ALA A 254 -3.24 11.54 -2.33
C ALA A 254 -4.74 11.53 -2.70
N ALA A 255 -5.29 10.35 -2.98
CA ALA A 255 -6.71 10.19 -3.28
C ALA A 255 -7.59 10.62 -2.11
N ALA A 256 -7.27 10.18 -0.88
CA ALA A 256 -7.98 10.57 0.33
C ALA A 256 -7.90 12.09 0.58
N ALA A 257 -6.70 12.66 0.39
CA ALA A 257 -6.48 14.10 0.62
C ALA A 257 -7.22 14.98 -0.39
N LEU A 258 -7.35 14.56 -1.66
CA LEU A 258 -8.13 15.27 -2.67
C LEU A 258 -9.64 15.15 -2.45
N ALA A 259 -10.12 14.00 -1.96
CA ALA A 259 -11.53 13.77 -1.69
C ALA A 259 -12.03 14.47 -0.40
N PHE A 260 -11.13 14.69 0.57
CA PHE A 260 -11.49 15.27 1.88
C PHE A 260 -12.22 16.62 1.80
N PRO A 261 -11.75 17.64 1.05
CA PRO A 261 -12.46 18.92 0.98
C PRO A 261 -13.84 18.80 0.31
N LEU A 262 -14.00 17.86 -0.62
CA LEU A 262 -15.29 17.59 -1.25
C LEU A 262 -16.29 17.00 -0.23
N ALA A 263 -15.85 16.04 0.58
CA ALA A 263 -16.67 15.46 1.64
C ALA A 263 -17.13 16.51 2.66
N LEU A 264 -16.20 17.38 3.07
CA LEU A 264 -16.50 18.44 4.01
C LEU A 264 -17.54 19.42 3.44
N SER A 265 -17.37 19.82 2.17
CA SER A 265 -18.28 20.74 1.49
C SER A 265 -19.65 20.13 1.25
N ILE A 266 -19.72 18.85 0.85
CA ILE A 266 -20.99 18.12 0.69
C ILE A 266 -21.74 18.07 2.02
N ALA A 267 -21.07 17.66 3.10
CA ALA A 267 -21.70 17.55 4.43
C ALA A 267 -22.22 18.90 4.93
N ALA A 268 -21.43 19.98 4.74
CA ALA A 268 -21.80 21.32 5.11
C ALA A 268 -23.03 21.83 4.33
N GLN A 269 -23.13 21.56 3.03
CA GLN A 269 -24.25 22.00 2.20
C GLN A 269 -25.54 21.21 2.50
N LEU A 270 -25.43 19.94 2.88
CA LEU A 270 -26.56 19.13 3.30
C LEU A 270 -26.98 19.36 4.76
N GLY A 271 -26.14 20.00 5.57
CA GLY A 271 -26.38 20.16 7.00
C GLY A 271 -26.35 18.85 7.79
N VAL A 272 -25.58 17.85 7.33
CA VAL A 272 -25.47 16.53 7.95
C VAL A 272 -24.07 16.30 8.56
N SER A 273 -23.94 15.23 9.37
CA SER A 273 -22.65 14.85 9.93
C SER A 273 -21.61 14.53 8.83
N PRO A 274 -20.38 15.07 8.89
CA PRO A 274 -19.33 14.74 7.93
C PRO A 274 -18.69 13.36 8.15
N THR A 275 -18.93 12.73 9.33
CA THR A 275 -18.26 11.48 9.72
C THR A 275 -18.48 10.34 8.73
N PRO A 276 -19.70 10.03 8.23
CA PRO A 276 -19.89 8.99 7.23
C PRO A 276 -19.08 9.22 5.97
N PHE A 277 -18.99 10.48 5.51
CA PHE A 277 -18.22 10.85 4.31
C PHE A 277 -16.71 10.70 4.51
N PHE A 278 -16.19 11.01 5.69
CA PHE A 278 -14.78 10.76 6.00
C PHE A 278 -14.46 9.28 6.05
N VAL A 279 -15.33 8.48 6.66
CA VAL A 279 -15.14 7.03 6.74
C VAL A 279 -15.20 6.40 5.34
N VAL A 280 -16.12 6.86 4.47
CA VAL A 280 -16.21 6.34 3.10
C VAL A 280 -14.97 6.65 2.28
N ILE A 281 -14.38 7.84 2.43
CA ILE A 281 -13.11 8.20 1.79
C ILE A 281 -12.00 7.24 2.23
N CYS A 282 -11.88 6.97 3.53
CA CYS A 282 -10.88 6.03 4.04
C CYS A 282 -11.02 4.63 3.44
N MET A 283 -12.26 4.13 3.35
CA MET A 283 -12.54 2.82 2.75
C MET A 283 -12.27 2.81 1.24
N ALA A 284 -12.74 3.82 0.52
CA ALA A 284 -12.58 3.94 -0.93
C ALA A 284 -11.11 4.12 -1.35
N ALA A 285 -10.37 4.99 -0.66
CA ALA A 285 -8.95 5.21 -0.92
C ALA A 285 -8.10 3.95 -0.66
N SER A 286 -8.53 3.11 0.29
CA SER A 286 -7.85 1.85 0.59
C SER A 286 -8.24 0.70 -0.33
N ALA A 287 -9.30 0.85 -1.13
CA ALA A 287 -9.80 -0.16 -2.07
C ALA A 287 -9.16 -0.02 -3.46
N SER A 288 -7.85 -0.10 -3.54
CA SER A 288 -7.08 -0.03 -4.80
C SER A 288 -6.68 -1.43 -5.23
N PHE A 289 -7.63 -2.18 -5.79
CA PHE A 289 -7.44 -3.59 -6.13
C PHE A 289 -7.37 -3.84 -7.63
N SER A 290 -7.89 -2.94 -8.47
CA SER A 290 -8.05 -3.17 -9.91
C SER A 290 -6.81 -2.83 -10.72
N THR A 291 -5.85 -2.08 -10.16
CA THR A 291 -4.61 -1.74 -10.84
C THR A 291 -3.38 -2.12 -10.03
N PRO A 292 -2.28 -2.49 -10.68
CA PRO A 292 -1.02 -2.71 -9.98
C PRO A 292 -0.34 -1.40 -9.54
N ILE A 293 -0.74 -0.26 -10.09
CA ILE A 293 -0.05 1.04 -9.92
C ILE A 293 -0.46 1.72 -8.61
N GLY A 294 -1.71 1.59 -8.21
CA GLY A 294 -2.30 2.33 -7.08
C GLY A 294 -1.68 2.00 -5.71
N TYR A 295 -1.09 0.80 -5.56
CA TYR A 295 -0.53 0.36 -4.29
C TYR A 295 0.74 -0.47 -4.44
N GLN A 296 1.76 -0.19 -3.60
CA GLN A 296 3.07 -0.88 -3.68
C GLN A 296 2.96 -2.40 -3.55
N THR A 297 2.05 -2.90 -2.71
CA THR A 297 1.83 -4.35 -2.55
C THR A 297 1.38 -4.99 -3.86
N ASN A 298 0.54 -4.30 -4.64
CA ASN A 298 0.08 -4.79 -5.94
C ASN A 298 1.24 -4.92 -6.93
N LEU A 299 2.17 -3.95 -6.93
CA LEU A 299 3.40 -4.02 -7.75
C LEU A 299 4.28 -5.22 -7.36
N ILE A 300 4.42 -5.48 -6.06
CA ILE A 300 5.18 -6.64 -5.57
C ILE A 300 4.52 -7.93 -6.03
N VAL A 301 3.21 -8.07 -5.83
CA VAL A 301 2.44 -9.25 -6.24
C VAL A 301 2.52 -9.44 -7.76
N GLN A 302 2.44 -8.35 -8.54
CA GLN A 302 2.61 -8.39 -9.98
C GLN A 302 3.98 -8.95 -10.39
N GLY A 303 5.05 -8.42 -9.78
CA GLY A 303 6.41 -8.82 -10.11
C GLY A 303 6.69 -10.29 -9.79
N ILE A 304 6.36 -10.73 -8.58
CA ILE A 304 6.61 -12.10 -8.12
C ILE A 304 5.68 -13.10 -8.83
N GLY A 305 4.38 -12.77 -8.93
CA GLY A 305 3.37 -13.65 -9.50
C GLY A 305 3.32 -13.64 -11.03
N ASN A 306 4.14 -12.80 -11.67
CA ASN A 306 4.16 -12.62 -13.14
C ASN A 306 2.76 -12.34 -13.73
N TYR A 307 1.94 -11.58 -12.97
CA TYR A 307 0.59 -11.22 -13.39
C TYR A 307 0.60 -10.06 -14.39
N LYS A 308 -0.37 -10.09 -15.31
CA LYS A 308 -0.62 -8.98 -16.24
C LYS A 308 -1.56 -7.94 -15.63
N PHE A 309 -1.56 -6.74 -16.17
CA PHE A 309 -2.51 -5.69 -15.78
C PHE A 309 -3.98 -6.17 -15.83
N THR A 310 -4.32 -6.93 -16.86
CA THR A 310 -5.68 -7.51 -17.04
C THR A 310 -6.08 -8.48 -15.95
N ASP A 311 -5.12 -9.16 -15.32
CA ASP A 311 -5.40 -10.10 -14.24
C ASP A 311 -5.81 -9.33 -12.97
N PHE A 312 -5.19 -8.17 -12.72
CA PHE A 312 -5.61 -7.25 -11.65
C PHE A 312 -7.02 -6.72 -11.88
N VAL A 313 -7.35 -6.29 -13.10
CA VAL A 313 -8.70 -5.83 -13.40
C VAL A 313 -9.73 -6.95 -13.17
N ARG A 314 -9.44 -8.19 -13.61
CA ARG A 314 -10.37 -9.32 -13.47
C ARG A 314 -10.67 -9.68 -12.02
N ILE A 315 -9.66 -9.66 -11.17
CA ILE A 315 -9.83 -10.04 -9.76
C ILE A 315 -10.17 -8.83 -8.88
N GLY A 316 -9.62 -7.66 -9.19
CA GLY A 316 -9.74 -6.46 -8.37
C GLY A 316 -11.07 -5.73 -8.56
N LEU A 317 -11.61 -5.66 -9.79
CA LEU A 317 -12.87 -4.96 -10.03
C LEU A 317 -14.04 -5.54 -9.22
N PRO A 318 -14.28 -6.86 -9.20
CA PRO A 318 -15.31 -7.41 -8.31
C PRO A 318 -15.03 -7.16 -6.83
N LEU A 319 -13.75 -7.13 -6.42
CA LEU A 319 -13.37 -6.83 -5.04
C LEU A 319 -13.65 -5.37 -4.69
N ASN A 320 -13.42 -4.42 -5.61
CA ASN A 320 -13.81 -3.02 -5.44
C ASN A 320 -15.35 -2.89 -5.32
N ILE A 321 -16.12 -3.65 -6.09
CA ILE A 321 -17.58 -3.68 -5.98
C ILE A 321 -18.03 -4.21 -4.60
N ILE A 322 -17.40 -5.28 -4.11
CA ILE A 322 -17.68 -5.82 -2.76
C ILE A 322 -17.38 -4.76 -1.70
N ALA A 323 -16.22 -4.10 -1.77
CA ALA A 323 -15.84 -3.04 -0.84
C ALA A 323 -16.83 -1.85 -0.92
N PHE A 324 -17.25 -1.46 -2.11
CA PHE A 324 -18.28 -0.44 -2.34
C PHE A 324 -19.60 -0.80 -1.66
N LEU A 325 -20.15 -1.97 -1.94
CA LEU A 325 -21.43 -2.40 -1.40
C LEU A 325 -21.40 -2.46 0.13
N ILE A 326 -20.38 -3.10 0.71
CA ILE A 326 -20.22 -3.18 2.16
C ILE A 326 -20.13 -1.78 2.78
N SER A 327 -19.37 -0.88 2.16
CA SER A 327 -19.18 0.49 2.68
C SER A 327 -20.49 1.28 2.65
N ILE A 328 -21.21 1.27 1.53
CA ILE A 328 -22.44 2.04 1.38
C ILE A 328 -23.54 1.58 2.33
N PHE A 329 -23.61 0.26 2.62
CA PHE A 329 -24.61 -0.26 3.56
C PHE A 329 -24.20 -0.11 5.03
N LEU A 330 -22.95 -0.42 5.39
CA LEU A 330 -22.54 -0.45 6.79
C LEU A 330 -22.18 0.92 7.37
N ILE A 331 -21.66 1.85 6.56
CA ILE A 331 -21.22 3.15 7.08
C ILE A 331 -22.40 3.94 7.65
N PRO A 332 -23.54 4.12 6.95
CA PRO A 332 -24.67 4.86 7.50
C PRO A 332 -25.33 4.18 8.69
N LEU A 333 -25.23 2.84 8.82
CA LEU A 333 -25.74 2.12 9.97
C LEU A 333 -24.93 2.37 11.24
N ILE A 334 -23.61 2.56 11.12
CA ILE A 334 -22.70 2.76 12.26
C ILE A 334 -22.56 4.25 12.57
N TRP A 335 -22.50 5.07 11.56
CA TRP A 335 -22.41 6.53 11.64
C TRP A 335 -23.56 7.17 10.84
N PRO A 336 -24.68 7.48 11.49
CA PRO A 336 -25.81 8.18 10.82
C PRO A 336 -25.40 9.57 10.32
N PHE A 337 -26.10 10.04 9.29
CA PHE A 337 -25.92 11.36 8.71
C PHE A 337 -26.36 12.50 9.62
#